data_14d71d98bff0f856c5ba08089e7e057a
#
_entry.id   14d71d98bff0f856c5ba08089e7e057a
#
_cell.length_a   1.000
_cell.length_b   1.000
_cell.length_c   1.000
_cell.angle_alpha   90.00
_cell.angle_beta   90.00
_cell.angle_gamma   90.00
#
_symmetry.space_group_name_H-M   'P 1'
#
loop_
_entity.id
_entity.type
_entity.pdbx_description
1 polymer ?
#
loop_
_entity_poly.entity_id
_entity_poly.type
_entity_poly.pdbx_seq_one_letter_code
_entity_poly.pdbx_strand_id
1 'polypeptide(L)'
;MCIRDSHNLDVANWFLNEYPETAQGMGGREIRKDKKFGEIFDHHYVEFKYKSGAIVSSQCRHQPNTHRQVNETIIGTKGVLEISGNGNAIIKNHNGDTLFQYNQRGDESPYQIEHNELFKSIRNGGYINDGENGAKATLTSVMGRMATYTGKVVEWEEAMNADDNMIPKDLSWNSNPPTLPDSNGYYKIPKPGSF
;
A
#
# COMPACT_ATOMS: atom_id res chain seq x y z
N MET A 1 2.51 6.90 -3.00
CA MET A 1 1.50 6.21 -2.17
C MET A 1 1.75 6.54 -0.72
N CYS A 2 0.70 6.61 0.06
CA CYS A 2 0.79 6.82 1.49
C CYS A 2 1.25 5.53 2.18
N ILE A 3 2.04 5.62 3.23
CA ILE A 3 2.47 4.46 4.03
C ILE A 3 1.27 3.62 4.52
N ARG A 4 0.10 4.22 4.68
CA ARG A 4 -1.13 3.54 5.09
C ARG A 4 -1.71 2.60 4.01
N ASP A 5 -1.40 2.85 2.73
CA ASP A 5 -1.95 2.03 1.64
C ASP A 5 -1.27 0.67 1.56
N SER A 6 -0.02 0.54 2.04
CA SER A 6 0.68 -0.74 2.05
C SER A 6 -0.07 -1.79 2.87
N HIS A 7 -0.70 -1.40 3.97
CA HIS A 7 -1.50 -2.31 4.80
C HIS A 7 -2.72 -2.86 4.04
N ASN A 8 -3.51 -1.98 3.42
CA ASN A 8 -4.69 -2.38 2.65
C ASN A 8 -4.32 -3.21 1.40
N LEU A 9 -3.19 -2.88 0.76
CA LEU A 9 -2.68 -3.66 -0.38
C LEU A 9 -2.17 -5.03 0.06
N ASP A 10 -1.55 -5.12 1.23
CA ASP A 10 -1.13 -6.40 1.81
C ASP A 10 -2.34 -7.30 2.10
N VAL A 11 -3.41 -6.74 2.66
CA VAL A 11 -4.68 -7.46 2.87
C VAL A 11 -5.21 -8.01 1.54
N ALA A 12 -5.15 -7.23 0.45
CA ALA A 12 -5.58 -7.69 -0.86
C ALA A 12 -4.69 -8.83 -1.39
N ASN A 13 -3.36 -8.70 -1.30
CA ASN A 13 -2.42 -9.75 -1.68
C ASN A 13 -2.64 -11.03 -0.87
N TRP A 14 -2.83 -10.90 0.43
CA TRP A 14 -3.08 -12.01 1.33
C TRP A 14 -4.39 -12.73 1.00
N PHE A 15 -5.47 -11.96 0.76
CA PHE A 15 -6.76 -12.52 0.39
C PHE A 15 -6.72 -13.27 -0.96
N LEU A 16 -6.02 -12.72 -1.95
CA LEU A 16 -5.85 -13.33 -3.26
C LEU A 16 -4.80 -14.47 -3.26
N ASN A 17 -3.92 -14.50 -2.26
CA ASN A 17 -2.76 -15.38 -2.17
C ASN A 17 -1.83 -15.27 -3.39
N GLU A 18 -1.68 -14.07 -3.92
CA GLU A 18 -0.81 -13.76 -5.05
C GLU A 18 -0.38 -12.28 -5.00
N TYR A 19 0.59 -11.90 -5.85
CA TYR A 19 1.05 -10.53 -6.01
C TYR A 19 0.71 -10.02 -7.41
N PRO A 20 0.58 -8.71 -7.61
CA PRO A 20 0.19 -8.18 -8.91
C PRO A 20 1.29 -8.40 -9.97
N GLU A 21 0.88 -8.70 -11.21
CA GLU A 21 1.78 -8.73 -12.36
C GLU A 21 2.07 -7.32 -12.87
N THR A 22 1.06 -6.45 -12.89
CA THR A 22 1.20 -5.08 -13.38
C THR A 22 0.46 -4.09 -12.51
N ALA A 23 0.92 -2.84 -12.53
CA ALA A 23 0.25 -1.69 -11.95
C ALA A 23 0.16 -0.56 -12.97
N GLN A 24 -0.99 0.12 -13.02
CA GLN A 24 -1.17 1.36 -13.75
C GLN A 24 -1.97 2.34 -12.90
N GLY A 25 -1.78 3.63 -13.12
CA GLY A 25 -2.53 4.57 -12.29
C GLY A 25 -2.29 6.02 -12.63
N MET A 26 -2.99 6.87 -11.90
CA MET A 26 -2.85 8.32 -11.98
C MET A 26 -2.83 8.91 -10.58
N GLY A 27 -2.18 10.04 -10.45
CA GLY A 27 -2.10 10.75 -9.20
C GLY A 27 -1.57 12.15 -9.40
N GLY A 28 -1.44 12.88 -8.33
CA GLY A 28 -0.96 14.23 -8.43
C GLY A 28 -0.74 14.91 -7.08
N ARG A 29 -0.37 16.17 -7.16
CA ARG A 29 -0.13 17.05 -6.03
C ARG A 29 -0.97 18.31 -6.19
N GLU A 30 -2.04 18.38 -5.43
CA GLU A 30 -2.99 19.50 -5.50
C GLU A 30 -2.86 20.43 -4.29
N ILE A 31 -2.78 19.89 -3.09
CA ILE A 31 -2.85 20.63 -1.83
C ILE A 31 -1.47 20.78 -1.18
N ARG A 32 -0.68 19.73 -1.14
CA ARG A 32 0.60 19.69 -0.42
C ARG A 32 1.74 20.33 -1.21
N LYS A 33 1.63 21.63 -1.54
CA LYS A 33 2.57 22.36 -2.41
C LYS A 33 3.76 22.98 -1.66
N ASP A 34 3.69 23.08 -0.34
CA ASP A 34 4.79 23.65 0.48
C ASP A 34 6.02 22.73 0.46
N LYS A 35 7.21 23.32 0.54
CA LYS A 35 8.51 22.62 0.51
C LYS A 35 8.68 21.54 1.58
N LYS A 36 8.02 21.69 2.74
CA LYS A 36 8.03 20.69 3.83
C LYS A 36 7.43 19.34 3.44
N PHE A 37 6.70 19.26 2.34
CA PHE A 37 6.11 18.00 1.83
C PHE A 37 7.00 17.28 0.83
N GLY A 38 8.19 17.80 0.51
CA GLY A 38 9.08 17.18 -0.46
C GLY A 38 8.45 17.08 -1.85
N GLU A 39 8.63 15.94 -2.50
CA GLU A 39 8.16 15.64 -3.87
C GLU A 39 6.86 14.84 -3.92
N ILE A 40 6.30 14.43 -2.78
CA ILE A 40 5.21 13.45 -2.72
C ILE A 40 3.91 13.97 -3.36
N PHE A 41 3.20 13.07 -4.03
CA PHE A 41 1.82 13.29 -4.42
C PHE A 41 0.89 13.21 -3.20
N ASP A 42 -0.24 13.90 -3.24
CA ASP A 42 -1.23 13.91 -2.17
C ASP A 42 -2.49 13.09 -2.48
N HIS A 43 -2.58 12.53 -3.68
CA HIS A 43 -3.61 11.58 -4.06
C HIS A 43 -3.13 10.62 -5.14
N HIS A 44 -3.64 9.40 -5.11
CA HIS A 44 -3.34 8.32 -6.05
C HIS A 44 -4.59 7.50 -6.32
N TYR A 45 -4.72 7.04 -7.56
CA TYR A 45 -5.57 5.94 -7.99
C TYR A 45 -4.71 4.94 -8.74
N VAL A 46 -4.75 3.68 -8.37
CA VAL A 46 -3.95 2.61 -9.00
C VAL A 46 -4.81 1.38 -9.20
N GLU A 47 -4.70 0.79 -10.38
CA GLU A 47 -5.20 -0.54 -10.68
C GLU A 47 -4.04 -1.52 -10.72
N PHE A 48 -4.13 -2.55 -9.89
CA PHE A 48 -3.22 -3.67 -9.87
C PHE A 48 -3.88 -4.86 -10.54
N LYS A 49 -3.24 -5.44 -11.54
CA LYS A 49 -3.73 -6.64 -12.22
C LYS A 49 -2.94 -7.85 -11.76
N TYR A 50 -3.67 -8.91 -11.40
CA TYR A 50 -3.14 -10.16 -10.90
C TYR A 50 -3.22 -11.26 -11.96
N LYS A 51 -2.39 -12.31 -11.82
CA LYS A 51 -2.34 -13.44 -12.75
C LYS A 51 -3.68 -14.18 -12.85
N SER A 52 -4.42 -14.29 -11.75
CA SER A 52 -5.78 -14.84 -11.72
C SER A 52 -6.78 -14.07 -12.57
N GLY A 53 -6.46 -12.88 -13.03
CA GLY A 53 -7.36 -11.93 -13.68
C GLY A 53 -8.08 -11.00 -12.71
N ALA A 54 -7.85 -11.13 -11.41
CA ALA A 54 -8.37 -10.19 -10.43
C ALA A 54 -7.77 -8.78 -10.67
N ILE A 55 -8.58 -7.77 -10.40
CA ILE A 55 -8.16 -6.36 -10.46
C ILE A 55 -8.44 -5.74 -9.09
N VAL A 56 -7.40 -5.15 -8.51
CA VAL A 56 -7.50 -4.37 -7.27
C VAL A 56 -7.39 -2.89 -7.60
N SER A 57 -8.47 -2.15 -7.34
CA SER A 57 -8.51 -0.69 -7.48
C SER A 57 -8.22 -0.03 -6.14
N SER A 58 -7.06 0.60 -6.03
CA SER A 58 -6.61 1.30 -4.82
C SER A 58 -6.77 2.81 -4.96
N GLN A 59 -7.37 3.43 -3.96
CA GLN A 59 -7.56 4.88 -3.90
C GLN A 59 -7.03 5.42 -2.59
N CYS A 60 -6.19 6.44 -2.65
CA CYS A 60 -5.79 7.16 -1.46
C CYS A 60 -5.67 8.66 -1.68
N ARG A 61 -5.91 9.43 -0.63
CA ARG A 61 -5.74 10.88 -0.67
C ARG A 61 -5.51 11.49 0.70
N HIS A 62 -4.79 12.60 0.69
CA HIS A 62 -4.55 13.46 1.85
C HIS A 62 -5.09 14.88 1.61
N GLN A 63 -6.27 14.97 1.04
CA GLN A 63 -6.95 16.24 0.79
C GLN A 63 -7.94 16.52 1.93
N PRO A 64 -7.86 17.66 2.62
CA PRO A 64 -8.79 18.02 3.70
C PRO A 64 -10.21 18.23 3.14
N ASN A 65 -11.21 18.06 4.00
CA ASN A 65 -12.63 18.27 3.67
C ASN A 65 -13.17 17.38 2.54
N THR A 66 -12.55 16.22 2.31
CA THR A 66 -13.04 15.21 1.38
C THR A 66 -13.59 14.00 2.12
N HIS A 67 -14.31 13.14 1.41
CA HIS A 67 -14.80 11.87 1.97
C HIS A 67 -13.65 11.07 2.57
N ARG A 68 -13.82 10.57 3.79
CA ARG A 68 -12.83 9.77 4.53
C ARG A 68 -13.36 8.37 4.71
N GLN A 69 -12.61 7.41 4.17
CA GLN A 69 -12.93 5.99 4.30
C GLN A 69 -11.62 5.21 4.36
N VAL A 70 -11.57 4.18 5.19
CA VAL A 70 -10.52 3.17 5.21
C VAL A 70 -11.26 1.84 5.28
N ASN A 71 -11.22 1.10 4.20
CA ASN A 71 -11.90 -0.20 4.07
C ASN A 71 -11.35 -0.96 2.87
N GLU A 72 -11.65 -2.25 2.84
CA GLU A 72 -11.55 -3.11 1.67
C GLU A 72 -12.94 -3.61 1.29
N THR A 73 -13.24 -3.62 0.00
CA THR A 73 -14.45 -4.24 -0.56
C THR A 73 -14.04 -5.25 -1.61
N ILE A 74 -14.40 -6.50 -1.40
CA ILE A 74 -14.06 -7.61 -2.30
C ILE A 74 -15.34 -8.15 -2.90
N ILE A 75 -15.45 -8.03 -4.23
CA ILE A 75 -16.60 -8.50 -5.00
C ILE A 75 -16.24 -9.79 -5.69
N GLY A 76 -16.87 -10.86 -5.28
CA GLY A 76 -16.71 -12.20 -5.86
C GLY A 76 -17.97 -12.69 -6.56
N THR A 77 -17.88 -13.87 -7.18
CA THR A 77 -19.01 -14.48 -7.91
C THR A 77 -20.16 -14.92 -7.00
N LYS A 78 -19.91 -15.10 -5.70
CA LYS A 78 -20.90 -15.57 -4.71
C LYS A 78 -21.41 -14.46 -3.78
N GLY A 79 -20.80 -13.30 -3.79
CA GLY A 79 -21.17 -12.21 -2.90
C GLY A 79 -20.09 -11.16 -2.73
N VAL A 80 -20.26 -10.34 -1.71
CA VAL A 80 -19.39 -9.21 -1.40
C VAL A 80 -18.91 -9.34 0.05
N LEU A 81 -17.60 -9.17 0.25
CA LEU A 81 -16.97 -8.99 1.55
C LEU A 81 -16.63 -7.50 1.71
N GLU A 82 -17.04 -6.92 2.83
CA GLU A 82 -16.62 -5.59 3.26
C GLU A 82 -15.84 -5.72 4.57
N ILE A 83 -14.64 -5.16 4.61
CA ILE A 83 -13.80 -5.05 5.80
C ILE A 83 -13.66 -3.56 6.11
N SER A 84 -14.04 -3.15 7.30
CA SER A 84 -13.91 -1.76 7.73
C SER A 84 -12.58 -1.50 8.44
N GLY A 85 -12.14 -0.25 8.44
CA GLY A 85 -10.87 0.15 9.05
C GLY A 85 -10.76 -0.06 10.57
N ASN A 86 -11.84 -0.48 11.23
CA ASN A 86 -11.86 -0.92 12.63
C ASN A 86 -11.85 -2.46 12.77
N GLY A 87 -11.62 -3.20 11.68
CA GLY A 87 -11.50 -4.66 11.67
C GLY A 87 -12.83 -5.43 11.63
N ASN A 88 -13.98 -4.75 11.60
CA ASN A 88 -15.25 -5.46 11.40
C ASN A 88 -15.37 -5.96 9.97
N ALA A 89 -15.93 -7.14 9.77
CA ALA A 89 -16.14 -7.73 8.46
C ALA A 89 -17.57 -8.25 8.29
N ILE A 90 -18.10 -8.14 7.08
CA ILE A 90 -19.40 -8.68 6.70
C ILE A 90 -19.35 -9.28 5.31
N ILE A 91 -19.90 -10.50 5.15
CA ILE A 91 -20.10 -11.13 3.86
C ILE A 91 -21.59 -11.20 3.57
N LYS A 92 -21.99 -10.70 2.41
CA LYS A 92 -23.36 -10.80 1.89
C LYS A 92 -23.35 -11.52 0.55
N ASN A 93 -24.39 -12.31 0.29
CA ASN A 93 -24.64 -12.80 -1.07
C ASN A 93 -25.16 -11.67 -1.97
N HIS A 94 -25.31 -11.95 -3.27
CA HIS A 94 -25.80 -10.94 -4.22
C HIS A 94 -27.30 -10.59 -4.04
N ASN A 95 -28.05 -11.37 -3.26
CA ASN A 95 -29.43 -11.04 -2.87
C ASN A 95 -29.49 -10.10 -1.66
N GLY A 96 -28.37 -9.83 -1.02
CA GLY A 96 -28.28 -8.97 0.18
C GLY A 96 -28.35 -9.73 1.50
N ASP A 97 -28.50 -11.05 1.50
CA ASP A 97 -28.51 -11.85 2.72
C ASP A 97 -27.11 -11.90 3.34
N THR A 98 -27.05 -11.71 4.66
CA THR A 98 -25.80 -11.84 5.40
C THR A 98 -25.43 -13.30 5.59
N LEU A 99 -24.26 -13.68 5.05
CA LEU A 99 -23.70 -15.03 5.15
C LEU A 99 -22.76 -15.16 6.35
N PHE A 100 -22.04 -14.07 6.69
CA PHE A 100 -21.08 -14.02 7.78
C PHE A 100 -20.96 -12.60 8.29
N GLN A 101 -20.78 -12.46 9.59
CA GLN A 101 -20.46 -11.19 10.23
C GLN A 101 -19.45 -11.40 11.35
N TYR A 102 -18.42 -10.59 11.37
CA TYR A 102 -17.44 -10.51 12.43
C TYR A 102 -17.40 -9.11 13.02
N ASN A 103 -17.32 -9.03 14.32
CA ASN A 103 -17.20 -7.77 15.05
C ASN A 103 -16.02 -7.86 16.02
N GLN A 104 -15.01 -7.05 15.77
CA GLN A 104 -13.77 -7.01 16.55
C GLN A 104 -13.97 -6.50 18.00
N ARG A 105 -15.15 -6.00 18.33
CA ARG A 105 -15.41 -5.44 19.67
C ARG A 105 -15.28 -6.51 20.75
N GLY A 106 -14.29 -6.33 21.63
CA GLY A 106 -14.03 -7.24 22.74
C GLY A 106 -12.89 -8.24 22.50
N ASP A 107 -12.36 -8.30 21.29
CA ASP A 107 -11.19 -9.10 20.99
C ASP A 107 -9.91 -8.41 21.46
N GLU A 108 -8.88 -9.20 21.70
CA GLU A 108 -7.55 -8.67 22.01
C GLU A 108 -7.02 -7.83 20.84
N SER A 109 -6.29 -6.78 21.15
CA SER A 109 -5.66 -5.92 20.14
C SER A 109 -4.77 -6.74 19.22
N PRO A 110 -4.86 -6.60 17.87
CA PRO A 110 -3.99 -7.30 16.94
C PRO A 110 -2.49 -7.03 17.20
N TYR A 111 -2.14 -5.84 17.67
CA TYR A 111 -0.77 -5.52 18.08
C TYR A 111 -0.33 -6.35 19.31
N GLN A 112 -1.23 -6.64 20.22
CA GLN A 112 -0.91 -7.49 21.37
C GLN A 112 -0.78 -8.95 20.96
N ILE A 113 -1.65 -9.41 20.07
CA ILE A 113 -1.58 -10.77 19.51
C ILE A 113 -0.24 -11.00 18.79
N GLU A 114 0.18 -10.06 17.95
CA GLU A 114 1.47 -10.08 17.26
C GLU A 114 2.63 -10.26 18.25
N HIS A 115 2.68 -9.44 19.30
CA HIS A 115 3.70 -9.53 20.32
C HIS A 115 3.65 -10.85 21.09
N ASN A 116 2.44 -11.33 21.42
CA ASN A 116 2.26 -12.59 22.12
C ASN A 116 2.80 -13.76 21.30
N GLU A 117 2.54 -13.81 20.00
CA GLU A 117 3.05 -14.87 19.11
C GLU A 117 4.56 -14.77 18.92
N LEU A 118 5.12 -13.56 18.79
CA LEU A 118 6.57 -13.35 18.73
C LEU A 118 7.25 -13.88 20.01
N PHE A 119 6.80 -13.46 21.17
CA PHE A 119 7.41 -13.91 22.44
C PHE A 119 7.21 -15.40 22.70
N LYS A 120 6.08 -15.97 22.30
CA LYS A 120 5.82 -17.41 22.36
C LYS A 120 6.83 -18.16 21.47
N SER A 121 7.05 -17.69 20.24
CA SER A 121 8.02 -18.26 19.31
C SER A 121 9.44 -18.24 19.93
N ILE A 122 9.88 -17.09 20.44
CA ILE A 122 11.20 -16.95 21.08
C ILE A 122 11.37 -17.91 22.26
N ARG A 123 10.38 -17.99 23.16
CA ARG A 123 10.45 -18.85 24.35
C ARG A 123 10.46 -20.35 24.02
N ASN A 124 9.84 -20.74 22.92
CA ASN A 124 9.73 -22.14 22.51
C ASN A 124 10.82 -22.54 21.50
N GLY A 125 11.78 -21.66 21.20
CA GLY A 125 12.82 -21.90 20.19
C GLY A 125 12.27 -21.95 18.76
N GLY A 126 11.09 -21.36 18.52
CA GLY A 126 10.48 -21.25 17.20
C GLY A 126 11.11 -20.15 16.36
N TYR A 127 10.71 -20.10 15.09
CA TYR A 127 11.19 -19.11 14.14
C TYR A 127 10.00 -18.53 13.35
N ILE A 128 9.87 -17.20 13.38
CA ILE A 128 8.93 -16.45 12.56
C ILE A 128 9.75 -15.58 11.60
N ASN A 129 9.49 -15.70 10.30
CA ASN A 129 10.14 -14.89 9.29
C ASN A 129 9.11 -14.39 8.27
N ASP A 130 8.70 -13.16 8.44
CA ASP A 130 7.79 -12.47 7.52
C ASP A 130 8.52 -11.52 6.56
N GLY A 131 9.86 -11.62 6.49
CA GLY A 131 10.68 -10.73 5.68
C GLY A 131 10.32 -10.73 4.20
N GLU A 132 10.06 -11.91 3.62
CA GLU A 132 9.67 -12.02 2.21
C GLU A 132 8.28 -11.42 1.96
N ASN A 133 7.31 -11.72 2.82
CA ASN A 133 5.95 -11.15 2.71
C ASN A 133 5.97 -9.63 2.85
N GLY A 134 6.68 -9.11 3.85
CA GLY A 134 6.82 -7.67 4.06
C GLY A 134 7.51 -6.96 2.89
N ALA A 135 8.53 -7.58 2.30
CA ALA A 135 9.22 -7.04 1.11
C ALA A 135 8.29 -6.99 -0.10
N LYS A 136 7.55 -8.06 -0.39
CA LYS A 136 6.60 -8.13 -1.52
C LYS A 136 5.40 -7.22 -1.34
N ALA A 137 4.84 -7.13 -0.13
CA ALA A 137 3.77 -6.17 0.18
C ALA A 137 4.23 -4.72 -0.01
N THR A 138 5.46 -4.42 0.42
CA THR A 138 6.09 -3.11 0.19
C THR A 138 6.29 -2.85 -1.30
N LEU A 139 6.78 -3.83 -2.06
CA LEU A 139 6.98 -3.70 -3.50
C LEU A 139 5.67 -3.42 -4.24
N THR A 140 4.55 -4.04 -3.84
CA THR A 140 3.23 -3.71 -4.38
C THR A 140 2.93 -2.21 -4.26
N SER A 141 3.21 -1.62 -3.10
CA SER A 141 3.04 -0.18 -2.87
C SER A 141 3.99 0.66 -3.72
N VAL A 142 5.24 0.21 -3.87
CA VAL A 142 6.25 0.88 -4.71
C VAL A 142 5.84 0.87 -6.18
N MET A 143 5.35 -0.26 -6.70
CA MET A 143 4.80 -0.35 -8.06
C MET A 143 3.71 0.70 -8.32
N GLY A 144 2.76 0.84 -7.41
CA GLY A 144 1.70 1.84 -7.51
C GLY A 144 2.24 3.27 -7.52
N ARG A 145 3.26 3.56 -6.70
CA ARG A 145 3.96 4.85 -6.75
C ARG A 145 4.66 5.06 -8.09
N MET A 146 5.41 4.08 -8.57
CA MET A 146 6.09 4.14 -9.87
C MET A 146 5.09 4.40 -10.99
N ALA A 147 3.98 3.66 -11.04
CA ALA A 147 2.94 3.81 -12.03
C ALA A 147 2.33 5.23 -12.04
N THR A 148 2.00 5.78 -10.86
CA THR A 148 1.41 7.12 -10.78
C THR A 148 2.41 8.23 -11.06
N TYR A 149 3.69 8.06 -10.74
CA TYR A 149 4.73 9.07 -10.94
C TYR A 149 5.21 9.11 -12.40
N THR A 150 5.22 7.96 -13.07
CA THR A 150 5.64 7.85 -14.47
C THR A 150 4.48 8.01 -15.45
N GLY A 151 3.26 7.63 -15.05
CA GLY A 151 2.11 7.50 -15.95
C GLY A 151 2.18 6.29 -16.86
N LYS A 152 3.06 5.33 -16.57
CA LYS A 152 3.25 4.10 -17.34
C LYS A 152 2.61 2.91 -16.66
N VAL A 153 2.42 1.82 -17.41
CA VAL A 153 2.25 0.49 -16.83
C VAL A 153 3.60 0.06 -16.29
N VAL A 154 3.62 -0.44 -15.06
CA VAL A 154 4.81 -0.97 -14.39
C VAL A 154 4.59 -2.46 -14.16
N GLU A 155 5.53 -3.27 -14.61
CA GLU A 155 5.54 -4.71 -14.38
C GLU A 155 6.24 -5.05 -13.06
N TRP A 156 5.86 -6.17 -12.44
CA TRP A 156 6.46 -6.64 -11.19
C TRP A 156 7.97 -6.79 -11.29
N GLU A 157 8.44 -7.43 -12.35
CA GLU A 157 9.88 -7.63 -12.59
C GLU A 157 10.63 -6.32 -12.85
N GLU A 158 9.98 -5.36 -13.51
CA GLU A 158 10.54 -4.01 -13.68
C GLU A 158 10.73 -3.32 -12.32
N ALA A 159 9.71 -3.38 -11.46
CA ALA A 159 9.79 -2.78 -10.13
C ALA A 159 10.82 -3.50 -9.22
N MET A 160 10.91 -4.83 -9.31
CA MET A 160 11.88 -5.63 -8.56
C MET A 160 13.32 -5.31 -8.94
N ASN A 161 13.59 -5.04 -10.21
CA ASN A 161 14.92 -4.79 -10.76
C ASN A 161 15.22 -3.30 -10.97
N ALA A 162 14.32 -2.39 -10.52
CA ALA A 162 14.53 -0.96 -10.68
C ALA A 162 15.77 -0.50 -9.89
N ASP A 163 16.64 0.24 -10.58
CA ASP A 163 17.81 0.89 -9.98
C ASP A 163 17.43 2.24 -9.30
N ASP A 164 16.25 2.27 -8.66
CA ASP A 164 15.75 3.43 -7.93
C ASP A 164 16.33 3.42 -6.51
N ASN A 165 17.64 3.66 -6.42
CA ASN A 165 18.37 3.59 -5.16
C ASN A 165 18.08 4.81 -4.28
N MET A 166 17.13 4.66 -3.36
CA MET A 166 16.78 5.66 -2.36
C MET A 166 17.69 5.64 -1.12
N ILE A 167 18.75 4.82 -1.14
CA ILE A 167 19.70 4.70 -0.05
C ILE A 167 20.89 5.65 -0.31
N PRO A 168 21.32 6.48 0.64
CA PRO A 168 22.54 7.27 0.52
C PRO A 168 23.76 6.37 0.26
N LYS A 169 24.67 6.80 -0.63
CA LYS A 169 25.90 6.04 -0.94
C LYS A 169 26.81 5.83 0.26
N ASP A 170 26.78 6.76 1.19
CA ASP A 170 27.49 6.71 2.46
C ASP A 170 26.48 6.77 3.61
N LEU A 171 26.45 5.74 4.46
CA LEU A 171 25.55 5.63 5.61
C LEU A 171 26.19 6.28 6.84
N SER A 172 26.30 7.58 6.84
CA SER A 172 26.76 8.38 7.97
C SER A 172 25.71 9.44 8.38
N TRP A 173 25.85 9.99 9.59
CA TRP A 173 24.96 11.04 10.08
C TRP A 173 24.98 12.32 9.23
N ASN A 174 26.05 12.55 8.47
CA ASN A 174 26.25 13.71 7.62
C ASN A 174 26.03 13.43 6.14
N SER A 175 25.55 12.22 5.78
CA SER A 175 25.30 11.86 4.39
C SER A 175 24.19 12.70 3.77
N ASN A 176 24.42 13.15 2.55
CA ASN A 176 23.35 13.74 1.78
C ASN A 176 22.32 12.68 1.34
N PRO A 177 21.02 13.00 1.34
CA PRO A 177 20.03 12.13 0.74
C PRO A 177 20.26 11.99 -0.77
N PRO A 178 19.78 10.92 -1.40
CA PRO A 178 19.95 10.70 -2.86
C PRO A 178 19.43 11.85 -3.73
N THR A 179 18.38 12.53 -3.27
CA THR A 179 17.79 13.70 -3.94
C THR A 179 17.88 14.91 -3.05
N LEU A 180 18.41 16.01 -3.58
CA LEU A 180 18.51 17.28 -2.87
C LEU A 180 17.47 18.28 -3.39
N PRO A 181 16.97 19.18 -2.53
CA PRO A 181 16.11 20.28 -2.98
C PRO A 181 16.93 21.32 -3.77
N ASP A 182 16.24 22.17 -4.51
CA ASP A 182 16.82 23.35 -5.16
C ASP A 182 17.25 24.44 -4.13
N SER A 183 17.82 25.53 -4.61
CA SER A 183 18.26 26.66 -3.78
C SER A 183 17.15 27.32 -2.95
N ASN A 184 15.89 27.11 -3.31
CA ASN A 184 14.71 27.61 -2.58
C ASN A 184 14.14 26.57 -1.60
N GLY A 185 14.70 25.36 -1.58
CA GLY A 185 14.29 24.25 -0.72
C GLY A 185 13.15 23.40 -1.31
N TYR A 186 12.88 23.48 -2.62
CA TYR A 186 11.86 22.67 -3.28
C TYR A 186 12.47 21.47 -4.00
N TYR A 187 11.80 20.34 -3.93
CA TYR A 187 12.13 19.14 -4.69
C TYR A 187 11.45 19.17 -6.05
N LYS A 188 12.09 18.57 -7.05
CA LYS A 188 11.51 18.38 -8.38
C LYS A 188 10.31 17.44 -8.28
N ILE A 189 9.13 17.94 -8.62
CA ILE A 189 7.91 17.14 -8.59
C ILE A 189 7.86 16.26 -9.86
N PRO A 190 7.60 14.94 -9.72
CA PRO A 190 7.39 14.06 -10.86
C PRO A 190 6.26 14.58 -11.76
N LYS A 191 6.47 14.47 -13.08
CA LYS A 191 5.48 14.84 -14.10
C LYS A 191 5.22 13.62 -14.97
N PRO A 192 4.08 12.92 -14.81
CA PRO A 192 3.76 11.78 -15.66
C PRO A 192 3.83 12.12 -17.14
N GLY A 193 4.42 11.20 -17.93
CA GLY A 193 4.61 11.38 -19.39
C GLY A 193 5.77 12.29 -19.80
N SER A 194 6.57 12.84 -18.87
CA SER A 194 7.71 13.70 -19.19
C SER A 194 9.07 13.00 -19.09
N PHE A 195 9.16 11.74 -19.56
CA PHE A 195 10.37 10.91 -19.56
C PHE A 195 10.85 10.62 -20.98
#